data_5de17d093c90240f0b46e2244e2f3df5
#
_entry.id   5de17d093c90240f0b46e2244e2f3df5
#
_cell.length_a   1.000
_cell.length_b   1.000
_cell.length_c   1.000
_cell.angle_alpha   90.00
_cell.angle_beta   90.00
_cell.angle_gamma   90.00
#
_symmetry.space_group_name_H-M   'P 1'
#
loop_
_entity.id
_entity.type
_entity.pdbx_description
1 polymer ?
#
loop_
_entity_poly.entity_id
_entity_poly.type
_entity_poly.pdbx_seq_one_letter_code
_entity_poly.pdbx_strand_id
1 'polypeptide(L)'
;MTRRVVLQTAIAIGLASAVVTAQSGSAQDLSGFWELSFDSRRIPAANLVPSVTPSMIAERARKDAYAVRWCNILGMPFLMDSGRPLDIRQGGFAVTIVPENSLPPRYLYLDRATHISDEIFDPTTYGDSVARWQGDALIVDTIGFHPDRGVTAIPGGGYRTATSRLLERYRLLENGAVLSVTFTWTDPNMFRTPHTYELRYHRLAADYEPRTWLPCDPYNEERVRFLEGPPPEAITPVR
;
A
#
# COMPACT_ATOMS: atom_id res chain seq x y z
N MET A 1 14.89 32.97 -82.49
CA MET A 1 15.42 33.07 -81.08
C MET A 1 14.27 32.90 -80.14
N THR A 2 14.11 31.63 -79.65
CA THR A 2 12.95 31.25 -78.79
C THR A 2 13.46 31.07 -77.37
N ARG A 3 13.09 31.94 -76.43
CA ARG A 3 13.42 31.82 -75.00
C ARG A 3 12.45 30.80 -74.36
N ARG A 4 13.01 29.73 -73.82
CA ARG A 4 12.28 28.80 -72.94
C ARG A 4 12.26 29.35 -71.51
N VAL A 5 11.04 29.56 -70.96
CA VAL A 5 10.82 29.89 -69.56
C VAL A 5 10.74 28.53 -68.81
N VAL A 6 11.64 28.34 -67.85
CA VAL A 6 11.62 27.21 -66.93
C VAL A 6 10.85 27.63 -65.69
N LEU A 7 9.70 27.00 -65.46
CA LEU A 7 8.89 27.20 -64.26
C LEU A 7 9.41 26.28 -63.16
N GLN A 8 10.02 26.83 -62.12
CA GLN A 8 10.42 26.08 -60.94
C GLN A 8 9.24 26.04 -59.95
N THR A 9 8.70 24.85 -59.75
CA THR A 9 7.69 24.55 -58.74
C THR A 9 8.37 24.28 -57.39
N ALA A 10 8.28 25.16 -56.44
CA ALA A 10 8.73 24.94 -55.07
C ALA A 10 7.67 24.13 -54.28
N ILE A 11 8.00 22.91 -53.88
CA ILE A 11 7.17 22.10 -52.97
C ILE A 11 7.54 22.50 -51.53
N ALA A 12 6.64 23.19 -50.85
CA ALA A 12 6.77 23.46 -49.43
C ALA A 12 6.29 22.23 -48.63
N ILE A 13 7.22 21.52 -48.02
CA ILE A 13 6.93 20.43 -47.06
C ILE A 13 6.63 21.09 -45.72
N GLY A 14 5.36 21.20 -45.37
CA GLY A 14 4.91 21.64 -44.05
C GLY A 14 5.18 20.54 -43.01
N LEU A 15 6.14 20.75 -42.14
CA LEU A 15 6.32 19.95 -40.92
C LEU A 15 5.22 20.30 -39.91
N ALA A 16 4.19 19.48 -39.83
CA ALA A 16 3.21 19.56 -38.76
C ALA A 16 3.84 19.01 -37.48
N SER A 17 4.32 19.89 -36.60
CA SER A 17 4.73 19.51 -35.23
C SER A 17 3.47 19.20 -34.44
N ALA A 18 3.21 17.93 -34.18
CA ALA A 18 2.21 17.49 -33.22
C ALA A 18 2.67 17.91 -31.82
N VAL A 19 2.08 18.97 -31.30
CA VAL A 19 2.21 19.34 -29.89
C VAL A 19 1.44 18.30 -29.09
N VAL A 20 2.13 17.32 -28.52
CA VAL A 20 1.58 16.43 -27.50
C VAL A 20 1.42 17.28 -26.25
N THR A 21 0.23 17.83 -26.05
CA THR A 21 -0.16 18.42 -24.77
C THR A 21 -0.23 17.27 -23.77
N ALA A 22 0.82 17.09 -22.97
CA ALA A 22 0.72 16.30 -21.75
C ALA A 22 -0.35 16.97 -20.88
N GLN A 23 -1.51 16.34 -20.76
CA GLN A 23 -2.50 16.73 -19.77
C GLN A 23 -1.84 16.52 -18.40
N SER A 24 -1.38 17.60 -17.79
CA SER A 24 -1.01 17.63 -16.39
C SER A 24 -2.31 17.46 -15.59
N GLY A 25 -2.69 16.21 -15.32
CA GLY A 25 -3.74 15.93 -14.35
C GLY A 25 -3.32 16.60 -13.05
N SER A 26 -4.18 17.46 -12.51
CA SER A 26 -3.93 18.09 -11.23
C SER A 26 -3.86 17.03 -10.14
N ALA A 27 -2.91 17.18 -9.22
CA ALA A 27 -2.84 16.35 -8.00
C ALA A 27 -4.22 16.36 -7.31
N GLN A 28 -4.74 15.17 -7.01
CA GLN A 28 -6.01 15.03 -6.30
C GLN A 28 -5.77 15.14 -4.80
N ASP A 29 -6.75 15.64 -4.05
CA ASP A 29 -6.68 15.65 -2.58
C ASP A 29 -7.23 14.33 -2.02
N LEU A 30 -6.32 13.50 -1.51
CA LEU A 30 -6.64 12.22 -0.88
C LEU A 30 -7.14 12.36 0.57
N SER A 31 -7.12 13.58 1.15
CA SER A 31 -7.50 13.81 2.54
C SER A 31 -8.93 13.37 2.81
N GLY A 32 -9.13 12.73 3.97
CA GLY A 32 -10.43 12.26 4.44
C GLY A 32 -10.31 11.00 5.27
N PHE A 33 -11.47 10.56 5.74
CA PHE A 33 -11.62 9.26 6.42
C PHE A 33 -12.10 8.23 5.41
N TRP A 34 -11.51 7.04 5.47
CA TRP A 34 -11.71 5.99 4.47
C TRP A 34 -11.94 4.65 5.14
N GLU A 35 -12.97 3.93 4.72
CA GLU A 35 -13.28 2.58 5.20
C GLU A 35 -13.10 1.56 4.09
N LEU A 36 -12.43 0.44 4.40
CA LEU A 36 -12.18 -0.64 3.45
C LEU A 36 -13.49 -1.29 3.00
N SER A 37 -13.69 -1.34 1.68
CA SER A 37 -14.77 -2.13 1.08
C SER A 37 -14.38 -3.60 1.03
N PHE A 38 -14.96 -4.41 1.91
CA PHE A 38 -14.67 -5.84 1.96
C PHE A 38 -15.06 -6.58 0.68
N ASP A 39 -16.06 -6.10 -0.06
CA ASP A 39 -16.47 -6.66 -1.35
C ASP A 39 -15.40 -6.51 -2.43
N SER A 40 -14.48 -5.57 -2.26
CA SER A 40 -13.36 -5.35 -3.17
C SER A 40 -12.18 -6.29 -2.92
N ARG A 41 -12.16 -7.06 -1.84
CA ARG A 41 -11.04 -7.95 -1.45
C ARG A 41 -10.96 -9.24 -2.29
N ARG A 42 -10.94 -9.09 -3.62
CA ARG A 42 -10.68 -10.20 -4.55
C ARG A 42 -9.18 -10.27 -4.81
N ILE A 43 -8.44 -10.81 -3.84
CA ILE A 43 -6.99 -10.88 -3.90
C ILE A 43 -6.59 -12.21 -4.57
N PRO A 44 -5.86 -12.17 -5.71
CA PRO A 44 -5.41 -13.37 -6.37
C PRO A 44 -4.38 -14.12 -5.51
N ALA A 45 -4.26 -15.42 -5.70
CA ALA A 45 -3.18 -16.18 -5.08
C ALA A 45 -1.83 -15.73 -5.63
N ALA A 46 -0.86 -15.55 -4.74
CA ALA A 46 0.51 -15.19 -5.10
C ALA A 46 1.25 -16.36 -5.77
N ASN A 47 2.04 -16.06 -6.79
CA ASN A 47 2.91 -17.03 -7.45
C ASN A 47 4.25 -17.13 -6.71
N LEU A 48 4.29 -18.00 -5.69
CA LEU A 48 5.46 -18.14 -4.81
C LEU A 48 6.60 -18.91 -5.48
N VAL A 49 7.84 -18.59 -5.09
CA VAL A 49 9.02 -19.37 -5.47
C VAL A 49 8.99 -20.75 -4.76
N PRO A 50 9.56 -21.82 -5.38
CA PRO A 50 9.48 -23.18 -4.82
C PRO A 50 10.15 -23.36 -3.44
N SER A 51 11.08 -22.46 -3.10
CA SER A 51 11.76 -22.47 -1.80
C SER A 51 10.86 -22.04 -0.63
N VAL A 52 9.75 -21.35 -0.91
CA VAL A 52 8.78 -20.96 0.11
C VAL A 52 7.84 -22.12 0.40
N THR A 53 8.01 -22.74 1.56
CA THR A 53 7.24 -23.91 1.96
C THR A 53 6.01 -23.56 2.80
N PRO A 54 4.97 -24.42 2.84
CA PRO A 54 3.83 -24.22 3.73
C PRO A 54 4.21 -24.06 5.20
N SER A 55 5.27 -24.77 5.66
CA SER A 55 5.76 -24.65 7.04
C SER A 55 6.35 -23.26 7.34
N MET A 56 7.04 -22.63 6.39
CA MET A 56 7.54 -21.27 6.52
C MET A 56 6.39 -20.26 6.63
N ILE A 57 5.36 -20.42 5.81
CA ILE A 57 4.15 -19.59 5.88
C ILE A 57 3.45 -19.75 7.24
N ALA A 58 3.28 -20.98 7.72
CA ALA A 58 2.64 -21.25 9.01
C ALA A 58 3.45 -20.67 10.19
N GLU A 59 4.78 -20.78 10.15
CA GLU A 59 5.65 -20.19 11.16
C GLU A 59 5.53 -18.66 11.18
N ARG A 60 5.48 -18.04 9.99
CA ARG A 60 5.30 -16.60 9.87
C ARG A 60 3.93 -16.15 10.41
N ALA A 61 2.87 -16.89 10.10
CA ALA A 61 1.53 -16.59 10.62
C ALA A 61 1.46 -16.61 12.15
N ARG A 62 2.20 -17.53 12.81
CA ARG A 62 2.31 -17.53 14.28
C ARG A 62 3.00 -16.29 14.84
N LYS A 63 4.08 -15.84 14.19
CA LYS A 63 4.77 -14.60 14.56
C LYS A 63 3.89 -13.37 14.36
N ASP A 64 3.15 -13.33 13.28
CA ASP A 64 2.22 -12.25 12.99
C ASP A 64 1.06 -12.19 14.01
N ALA A 65 0.50 -13.35 14.40
CA ALA A 65 -0.51 -13.43 15.44
C ALA A 65 0.03 -12.92 16.79
N TYR A 66 1.28 -13.25 17.13
CA TYR A 66 1.95 -12.70 18.32
C TYR A 66 2.09 -11.19 18.23
N ALA A 67 2.49 -10.63 17.08
CA ALA A 67 2.61 -9.19 16.90
C ALA A 67 1.25 -8.46 17.09
N VAL A 68 0.16 -9.04 16.58
CA VAL A 68 -1.21 -8.51 16.79
C VAL A 68 -1.59 -8.57 18.26
N ARG A 69 -1.35 -9.68 18.93
CA ARG A 69 -1.67 -9.87 20.35
C ARG A 69 -1.02 -8.81 21.24
N TRP A 70 0.26 -8.54 21.02
CA TRP A 70 1.06 -7.68 21.87
C TRP A 70 1.10 -6.21 21.40
N CYS A 71 0.17 -5.82 20.56
CA CYS A 71 0.07 -4.44 20.09
C CYS A 71 1.36 -3.90 19.45
N ASN A 72 2.14 -4.76 18.84
CA ASN A 72 3.33 -4.34 18.11
C ASN A 72 2.93 -3.45 16.93
N ILE A 73 3.83 -2.59 16.48
CA ILE A 73 3.63 -1.79 15.28
C ILE A 73 3.36 -2.73 14.11
N LEU A 74 2.12 -2.71 13.59
CA LEU A 74 1.66 -3.76 12.69
C LEU A 74 2.26 -3.65 11.28
N GLY A 75 2.53 -2.42 10.81
CA GLY A 75 3.25 -2.17 9.56
C GLY A 75 2.48 -2.49 8.29
N MET A 76 3.20 -2.51 7.16
CA MET A 76 2.66 -2.89 5.85
C MET A 76 2.77 -4.40 5.63
N PRO A 77 1.82 -5.03 4.94
CA PRO A 77 0.61 -4.45 4.34
C PRO A 77 -0.59 -4.30 5.30
N PHE A 78 -0.49 -4.84 6.52
CA PHE A 78 -1.61 -4.94 7.46
C PHE A 78 -2.30 -3.60 7.76
N LEU A 79 -1.53 -2.49 7.77
CA LEU A 79 -2.09 -1.14 7.96
C LEU A 79 -3.24 -0.89 6.98
N MET A 80 -3.05 -1.23 5.71
CA MET A 80 -4.02 -0.96 4.65
C MET A 80 -5.13 -2.01 4.56
N ASP A 81 -4.91 -3.23 5.06
CA ASP A 81 -5.81 -4.38 4.90
C ASP A 81 -6.55 -4.78 6.18
N SER A 82 -6.30 -4.12 7.29
CA SER A 82 -6.86 -4.47 8.61
C SER A 82 -8.37 -4.24 8.73
N GLY A 83 -8.99 -3.53 7.79
CA GLY A 83 -10.40 -3.13 7.87
C GLY A 83 -10.67 -1.98 8.84
N ARG A 84 -9.64 -1.40 9.44
CA ARG A 84 -9.78 -0.21 10.27
C ARG A 84 -9.93 1.03 9.38
N PRO A 85 -10.81 1.98 9.74
CA PRO A 85 -10.85 3.26 9.05
C PRO A 85 -9.49 3.94 9.02
N LEU A 86 -9.18 4.57 7.90
CA LEU A 86 -7.93 5.29 7.67
C LEU A 86 -8.21 6.79 7.71
N ASP A 87 -7.45 7.54 8.50
CA ASP A 87 -7.34 8.99 8.40
C ASP A 87 -6.17 9.32 7.46
N ILE A 88 -6.47 9.83 6.28
CA ILE A 88 -5.48 10.25 5.29
C ILE A 88 -5.43 11.77 5.28
N ARG A 89 -4.23 12.34 5.46
CA ARG A 89 -3.98 13.78 5.38
C ARG A 89 -2.88 14.08 4.37
N GLN A 90 -3.22 14.88 3.40
CA GLN A 90 -2.28 15.32 2.37
C GLN A 90 -1.70 16.68 2.73
N GLY A 91 -0.39 16.71 2.97
CA GLY A 91 0.38 17.92 3.21
C GLY A 91 1.33 18.24 2.07
N GLY A 92 2.09 19.33 2.21
CA GLY A 92 3.04 19.76 1.18
C GLY A 92 4.27 18.86 1.06
N PHE A 93 4.70 18.22 2.13
CA PHE A 93 5.89 17.35 2.16
C PHE A 93 5.57 15.86 2.19
N ALA A 94 4.38 15.47 2.65
CA ALA A 94 3.98 14.07 2.73
C ALA A 94 2.45 13.91 2.71
N VAL A 95 2.02 12.72 2.29
CA VAL A 95 0.70 12.18 2.63
C VAL A 95 0.87 11.30 3.86
N THR A 96 0.09 11.57 4.90
CA THR A 96 0.11 10.81 6.16
C THR A 96 -1.09 9.88 6.21
N ILE A 97 -0.88 8.62 6.58
CA ILE A 97 -1.93 7.63 6.75
C ILE A 97 -1.91 7.14 8.21
N VAL A 98 -3.01 7.34 8.91
CA VAL A 98 -3.20 6.90 10.30
C VAL A 98 -4.39 5.95 10.35
N PRO A 99 -4.19 4.65 10.59
CA PRO A 99 -5.31 3.76 10.82
C PRO A 99 -5.91 4.03 12.20
N GLU A 100 -7.24 3.92 12.31
CA GLU A 100 -7.93 4.04 13.58
C GLU A 100 -7.35 3.09 14.63
N ASN A 101 -7.14 3.58 15.86
CA ASN A 101 -6.57 2.82 16.98
C ASN A 101 -5.16 2.25 16.73
N SER A 102 -4.38 2.85 15.87
CA SER A 102 -3.02 2.39 15.56
C SER A 102 -2.04 3.56 15.40
N LEU A 103 -0.88 3.42 15.97
CA LEU A 103 0.24 4.35 15.87
C LEU A 103 1.51 3.54 15.66
N PRO A 104 2.56 4.08 15.07
CA PRO A 104 2.73 5.42 14.51
C PRO A 104 2.05 5.59 13.14
N PRO A 105 1.90 6.85 12.64
CA PRO A 105 1.45 7.13 11.29
C PRO A 105 2.46 6.65 10.26
N ARG A 106 1.98 6.32 9.05
CA ARG A 106 2.81 6.10 7.87
C ARG A 106 2.93 7.39 7.08
N TYR A 107 4.15 7.74 6.68
CA TYR A 107 4.44 8.91 5.84
C TYR A 107 4.81 8.47 4.41
N LEU A 108 4.15 9.05 3.42
CA LEU A 108 4.46 8.92 2.00
C LEU A 108 5.09 10.25 1.58
N TYR A 109 6.41 10.31 1.49
CA TYR A 109 7.15 11.56 1.31
C TYR A 109 7.07 12.07 -0.13
N LEU A 110 6.58 13.30 -0.30
CA LEU A 110 6.42 13.98 -1.59
C LEU A 110 7.63 14.86 -1.94
N ASP A 111 8.40 15.27 -0.95
CA ASP A 111 9.53 16.19 -1.05
C ASP A 111 10.86 15.49 -1.33
N ARG A 112 10.89 14.17 -1.36
CA ARG A 112 12.08 13.37 -1.64
C ARG A 112 12.00 12.72 -3.01
N ALA A 113 13.09 12.82 -3.78
CA ALA A 113 13.24 12.18 -5.09
C ALA A 113 13.73 10.72 -4.97
N THR A 114 14.42 10.39 -3.87
CA THR A 114 15.06 9.09 -3.63
C THR A 114 14.79 8.60 -2.21
N HIS A 115 14.95 7.31 -2.02
CA HIS A 115 14.96 6.70 -0.70
C HIS A 115 16.14 7.19 0.15
N ILE A 116 16.00 7.04 1.47
CA ILE A 116 17.10 7.28 2.40
C ILE A 116 18.21 6.25 2.12
N SER A 117 19.45 6.67 2.21
CA SER A 117 20.61 5.78 2.04
C SER A 117 20.61 4.64 3.05
N ASP A 118 20.92 3.42 2.61
CA ASP A 118 21.02 2.24 3.47
C ASP A 118 22.04 2.39 4.60
N GLU A 119 22.99 3.34 4.47
CA GLU A 119 23.99 3.63 5.50
C GLU A 119 23.40 4.26 6.77
N ILE A 120 22.26 4.95 6.65
CA ILE A 120 21.64 5.71 7.74
C ILE A 120 20.20 5.29 8.02
N PHE A 121 19.63 4.40 7.22
CA PHE A 121 18.24 3.95 7.36
C PHE A 121 18.17 2.57 8.03
N ASP A 122 17.56 2.54 9.21
CA ASP A 122 17.19 1.28 9.85
C ASP A 122 15.86 0.76 9.29
N PRO A 123 15.78 -0.52 8.84
CA PRO A 123 14.55 -1.10 8.35
C PRO A 123 13.40 -0.99 9.35
N THR A 124 12.21 -0.61 8.88
CA THR A 124 11.03 -0.41 9.71
C THR A 124 9.87 -1.32 9.28
N THR A 125 8.82 -1.40 10.09
CA THR A 125 7.60 -2.13 9.73
C THR A 125 6.83 -1.49 8.58
N TYR A 126 7.02 -0.18 8.34
CA TYR A 126 6.40 0.57 7.24
C TYR A 126 7.31 0.75 6.04
N GLY A 127 8.61 0.49 6.18
CA GLY A 127 9.63 0.81 5.17
C GLY A 127 9.87 2.31 5.06
N ASP A 128 10.61 2.70 4.03
CA ASP A 128 10.81 4.07 3.56
C ASP A 128 9.99 4.29 2.28
N SER A 129 9.03 5.23 2.31
CA SER A 129 8.09 5.46 1.23
C SER A 129 8.34 6.80 0.55
N VAL A 130 8.69 6.78 -0.73
CA VAL A 130 8.81 7.96 -1.59
C VAL A 130 7.62 8.02 -2.54
N ALA A 131 7.00 9.19 -2.66
CA ALA A 131 5.77 9.36 -3.41
C ALA A 131 5.87 10.48 -4.44
N ARG A 132 5.19 10.31 -5.58
CA ARG A 132 5.08 11.33 -6.62
C ARG A 132 3.75 11.26 -7.35
N TRP A 133 3.24 12.38 -7.74
CA TRP A 133 2.07 12.46 -8.60
C TRP A 133 2.42 12.12 -10.05
N GLN A 134 1.62 11.27 -10.67
CA GLN A 134 1.65 10.96 -12.09
C GLN A 134 0.23 11.11 -12.64
N GLY A 135 -0.05 12.28 -13.23
CA GLY A 135 -1.40 12.63 -13.63
C GLY A 135 -2.33 12.70 -12.42
N ASP A 136 -3.39 11.91 -12.44
CA ASP A 136 -4.41 11.80 -11.40
C ASP A 136 -4.08 10.77 -10.31
N ALA A 137 -2.91 10.13 -10.37
CA ALA A 137 -2.54 9.07 -9.43
C ALA A 137 -1.30 9.45 -8.62
N LEU A 138 -1.33 9.14 -7.31
CA LEU A 138 -0.16 9.15 -6.46
C LEU A 138 0.52 7.77 -6.56
N ILE A 139 1.78 7.77 -7.02
CA ILE A 139 2.61 6.58 -7.08
C ILE A 139 3.55 6.59 -5.89
N VAL A 140 3.56 5.51 -5.13
CA VAL A 140 4.38 5.34 -3.93
C VAL A 140 5.29 4.14 -4.12
N ASP A 141 6.56 4.33 -3.88
CA ASP A 141 7.59 3.29 -3.88
C ASP A 141 8.11 3.11 -2.46
N THR A 142 8.09 1.88 -1.97
CA THR A 142 8.50 1.57 -0.59
C THR A 142 9.49 0.43 -0.57
N ILE A 143 10.61 0.64 0.12
CA ILE A 143 11.66 -0.34 0.39
C ILE A 143 12.05 -0.33 1.87
N GLY A 144 13.02 -1.13 2.28
CA GLY A 144 13.57 -1.08 3.63
C GLY A 144 12.62 -1.62 4.70
N PHE A 145 11.87 -2.66 4.39
CA PHE A 145 11.03 -3.34 5.35
C PHE A 145 11.84 -4.19 6.32
N HIS A 146 11.53 -4.07 7.62
CA HIS A 146 12.05 -5.02 8.59
C HIS A 146 11.40 -6.39 8.40
N PRO A 147 12.17 -7.48 8.21
CA PRO A 147 11.62 -8.78 7.82
C PRO A 147 10.84 -9.49 8.93
N ASP A 148 11.12 -9.17 10.20
CA ASP A 148 10.61 -9.93 11.36
C ASP A 148 9.78 -9.12 12.35
N ARG A 149 9.54 -7.83 12.09
CA ARG A 149 8.73 -6.97 12.98
C ARG A 149 7.36 -6.69 12.41
N GLY A 150 6.36 -6.63 13.29
CA GLY A 150 4.96 -6.37 12.92
C GLY A 150 4.32 -7.54 12.20
N VAL A 151 3.21 -7.30 11.52
CA VAL A 151 2.54 -8.27 10.65
C VAL A 151 3.20 -8.25 9.29
N THR A 152 3.67 -9.39 8.84
CA THR A 152 4.46 -9.52 7.62
C THR A 152 3.72 -10.20 6.48
N ALA A 153 2.62 -10.92 6.78
CA ALA A 153 1.82 -11.63 5.77
C ALA A 153 1.33 -10.68 4.68
N ILE A 154 1.51 -11.11 3.42
CA ILE A 154 1.04 -10.39 2.24
C ILE A 154 -0.28 -11.02 1.79
N PRO A 155 -1.35 -10.23 1.58
CA PRO A 155 -2.61 -10.73 1.07
C PRO A 155 -2.43 -11.54 -0.23
N GLY A 156 -3.10 -12.69 -0.33
CA GLY A 156 -2.93 -13.62 -1.46
C GLY A 156 -1.83 -14.67 -1.27
N GLY A 157 -0.97 -14.50 -0.26
CA GLY A 157 0.05 -15.46 0.14
C GLY A 157 1.48 -14.89 0.17
N GLY A 158 2.33 -15.55 0.93
CA GLY A 158 3.70 -15.08 1.18
C GLY A 158 3.78 -14.08 2.34
N TYR A 159 4.96 -13.55 2.51
CA TYR A 159 5.27 -12.55 3.55
C TYR A 159 6.41 -11.65 3.07
N ARG A 160 6.48 -10.42 3.60
CA ARG A 160 7.57 -9.50 3.28
C ARG A 160 8.89 -9.94 3.90
N THR A 161 9.97 -9.71 3.18
CA THR A 161 11.36 -9.91 3.61
C THR A 161 12.12 -8.59 3.56
N ALA A 162 13.40 -8.60 3.88
CA ALA A 162 14.26 -7.42 3.76
C ALA A 162 14.44 -6.95 2.30
N THR A 163 14.24 -7.84 1.33
CA THR A 163 14.34 -7.53 -0.12
C THR A 163 13.02 -7.16 -0.76
N SER A 164 11.94 -7.15 0.01
CA SER A 164 10.62 -6.78 -0.49
C SER A 164 10.57 -5.32 -0.89
N ARG A 165 9.97 -5.05 -2.04
CA ARG A 165 9.61 -3.73 -2.53
C ARG A 165 8.13 -3.68 -2.81
N LEU A 166 7.48 -2.60 -2.42
CA LEU A 166 6.07 -2.35 -2.65
C LEU A 166 5.90 -1.10 -3.51
N LEU A 167 5.27 -1.27 -4.67
CA LEU A 167 4.77 -0.16 -5.47
C LEU A 167 3.26 -0.02 -5.25
N GLU A 168 2.81 1.18 -4.90
CA GLU A 168 1.40 1.48 -4.67
C GLU A 168 0.94 2.57 -5.62
N ARG A 169 -0.31 2.48 -6.07
CA ARG A 169 -0.97 3.47 -6.91
C ARG A 169 -2.30 3.87 -6.30
N TYR A 170 -2.41 5.08 -5.83
CA TYR A 170 -3.61 5.68 -5.24
C TYR A 170 -4.36 6.50 -6.27
N ARG A 171 -5.66 6.30 -6.40
CA ARG A 171 -6.54 7.09 -7.28
C ARG A 171 -7.89 7.33 -6.62
N LEU A 172 -8.43 8.52 -6.79
CA LEU A 172 -9.83 8.79 -6.48
C LEU A 172 -10.71 8.39 -7.68
N LEU A 173 -11.74 7.66 -7.39
CA LEU A 173 -12.78 7.24 -8.33
C LEU A 173 -14.12 7.84 -7.89
N GLU A 174 -15.14 7.76 -8.75
CA GLU A 174 -16.52 8.14 -8.42
C GLU A 174 -16.61 9.56 -7.82
N ASN A 175 -15.98 10.53 -8.50
CA ASN A 175 -15.92 11.93 -8.04
C ASN A 175 -15.38 12.09 -6.59
N GLY A 176 -14.44 11.24 -6.19
CA GLY A 176 -13.81 11.30 -4.89
C GLY A 176 -14.52 10.51 -3.78
N ALA A 177 -15.57 9.75 -4.10
CA ALA A 177 -16.26 8.90 -3.13
C ALA A 177 -15.53 7.59 -2.84
N VAL A 178 -14.69 7.13 -3.78
CA VAL A 178 -13.93 5.88 -3.66
C VAL A 178 -12.44 6.14 -3.84
N LEU A 179 -11.62 5.64 -2.92
CA LEU A 179 -10.18 5.56 -3.05
C LEU A 179 -9.81 4.15 -3.50
N SER A 180 -9.21 4.02 -4.68
CA SER A 180 -8.63 2.78 -5.19
C SER A 180 -7.13 2.80 -4.93
N VAL A 181 -6.61 1.72 -4.35
CA VAL A 181 -5.18 1.52 -4.13
C VAL A 181 -4.77 0.18 -4.72
N THR A 182 -3.91 0.23 -5.74
CA THR A 182 -3.29 -0.97 -6.32
C THR A 182 -1.95 -1.20 -5.64
N PHE A 183 -1.73 -2.40 -5.16
CA PHE A 183 -0.48 -2.86 -4.52
C PHE A 183 0.23 -3.80 -5.45
N THR A 184 1.53 -3.60 -5.66
CA THR A 184 2.40 -4.51 -6.43
C THR A 184 3.63 -4.83 -5.60
N TRP A 185 3.70 -6.06 -5.10
CA TRP A 185 4.83 -6.59 -4.36
C TRP A 185 5.82 -7.25 -5.29
N THR A 186 7.10 -6.91 -5.14
CA THR A 186 8.21 -7.60 -5.79
C THR A 186 9.20 -8.05 -4.72
N ASP A 187 9.59 -9.32 -4.79
CA ASP A 187 10.58 -9.90 -3.91
C ASP A 187 11.10 -11.19 -4.56
N PRO A 188 12.37 -11.26 -5.00
CA PRO A 188 12.90 -12.44 -5.68
C PRO A 188 12.99 -13.67 -4.78
N ASN A 189 12.98 -13.49 -3.45
CA ASN A 189 13.00 -14.57 -2.46
C ASN A 189 11.59 -15.10 -2.13
N MET A 190 10.54 -14.39 -2.60
CA MET A 190 9.16 -14.72 -2.29
C MET A 190 8.33 -15.03 -3.53
N PHE A 191 8.43 -14.22 -4.57
CA PHE A 191 7.54 -14.27 -5.73
C PHE A 191 8.29 -14.56 -7.03
N ARG A 192 7.76 -15.47 -7.86
CA ARG A 192 8.25 -15.71 -9.23
C ARG A 192 7.90 -14.54 -10.17
N THR A 193 6.78 -13.89 -9.92
CA THR A 193 6.27 -12.75 -10.67
C THR A 193 5.73 -11.71 -9.69
N PRO A 194 5.72 -10.42 -10.05
CA PRO A 194 5.12 -9.41 -9.19
C PRO A 194 3.71 -9.80 -8.75
N HIS A 195 3.41 -9.70 -7.46
CA HIS A 195 2.11 -10.00 -6.90
C HIS A 195 1.30 -8.71 -6.78
N THR A 196 0.23 -8.60 -7.59
CA THR A 196 -0.58 -7.38 -7.68
C THR A 196 -2.01 -7.64 -7.26
N TYR A 197 -2.56 -6.74 -6.44
CA TYR A 197 -3.96 -6.71 -6.04
C TYR A 197 -4.44 -5.27 -5.83
N GLU A 198 -5.75 -5.07 -5.78
CA GLU A 198 -6.40 -3.78 -5.54
C GLU A 198 -7.27 -3.86 -4.28
N LEU A 199 -7.24 -2.81 -3.47
CA LEU A 199 -8.20 -2.55 -2.40
C LEU A 199 -8.93 -1.25 -2.70
N ARG A 200 -10.21 -1.20 -2.35
CA ARG A 200 -11.05 0.00 -2.46
C ARG A 200 -11.58 0.40 -1.12
N TYR A 201 -11.66 1.70 -0.93
CA TYR A 201 -12.12 2.31 0.31
C TYR A 201 -13.22 3.30 -0.02
N HIS A 202 -14.29 3.30 0.75
CA HIS A 202 -15.33 4.31 0.67
C HIS A 202 -14.99 5.50 1.57
N ARG A 203 -15.27 6.70 1.09
CA ARG A 203 -15.10 7.90 1.89
C ARG A 203 -16.17 7.92 2.98
N LEU A 204 -15.76 8.07 4.23
CA LEU A 204 -16.65 8.28 5.36
C LEU A 204 -17.17 9.73 5.39
N ALA A 205 -18.23 9.97 6.16
CA ALA A 205 -18.80 11.29 6.33
C ALA A 205 -17.77 12.29 6.90
N ALA A 206 -17.93 13.57 6.60
CA ALA A 206 -16.97 14.60 7.02
C ALA A 206 -16.96 14.81 8.55
N ASP A 207 -18.04 14.42 9.22
CA ASP A 207 -18.23 14.46 10.68
C ASP A 207 -17.90 13.11 11.35
N TYR A 208 -17.26 12.19 10.63
CA TYR A 208 -16.82 10.92 11.21
C TYR A 208 -15.83 11.18 12.36
N GLU A 209 -16.13 10.60 13.52
CA GLU A 209 -15.27 10.68 14.70
C GLU A 209 -14.47 9.38 14.87
N PRO A 210 -13.14 9.39 14.64
CA PRO A 210 -12.29 8.22 14.82
C PRO A 210 -12.30 7.75 16.28
N ARG A 211 -12.36 6.44 16.50
CA ARG A 211 -12.30 5.84 17.86
C ARG A 211 -10.86 5.81 18.37
N THR A 212 -10.25 6.98 18.53
CA THR A 212 -8.86 7.12 18.99
C THR A 212 -8.66 6.79 20.47
N TRP A 213 -9.74 6.69 21.21
CA TRP A 213 -9.76 6.45 22.66
C TRP A 213 -9.70 4.96 23.06
N LEU A 214 -9.71 4.04 22.09
CA LEU A 214 -9.49 2.61 22.33
C LEU A 214 -8.05 2.22 22.00
N PRO A 215 -7.07 2.53 22.84
CA PRO A 215 -5.69 2.12 22.59
C PRO A 215 -5.61 0.58 22.52
N CYS A 216 -4.68 0.08 21.76
CA CYS A 216 -4.37 -1.33 21.78
C CYS A 216 -3.79 -1.67 23.15
N ASP A 217 -4.53 -2.44 23.95
CA ASP A 217 -4.09 -2.92 25.25
C ASP A 217 -3.85 -4.44 25.17
N PRO A 218 -2.61 -4.91 25.33
CA PRO A 218 -2.27 -6.34 25.25
C PRO A 218 -2.83 -7.13 26.45
N TYR A 219 -3.19 -6.45 27.54
CA TYR A 219 -3.73 -7.05 28.76
C TYR A 219 -5.25 -6.96 28.85
N ASN A 220 -5.91 -6.37 27.86
CA ASN A 220 -7.38 -6.35 27.83
C ASN A 220 -7.92 -7.76 27.60
N GLU A 221 -8.57 -8.32 28.61
CA GLU A 221 -9.09 -9.70 28.60
C GLU A 221 -10.09 -9.95 27.47
N GLU A 222 -10.94 -8.99 27.16
CA GLU A 222 -11.94 -9.11 26.10
C GLU A 222 -11.27 -9.22 24.73
N ARG A 223 -10.24 -8.43 24.48
CA ARG A 223 -9.42 -8.51 23.28
C ARG A 223 -8.65 -9.83 23.20
N VAL A 224 -8.08 -10.29 24.32
CA VAL A 224 -7.37 -11.57 24.38
C VAL A 224 -8.33 -12.71 24.03
N ARG A 225 -9.54 -12.72 24.59
CA ARG A 225 -10.57 -13.72 24.25
C ARG A 225 -10.97 -13.69 22.79
N PHE A 226 -11.08 -12.51 22.19
CA PHE A 226 -11.38 -12.36 20.76
C PHE A 226 -10.29 -12.94 19.87
N LEU A 227 -9.01 -12.76 20.22
CA LEU A 227 -7.87 -13.23 19.44
C LEU A 227 -7.55 -14.73 19.66
N GLU A 228 -7.81 -15.24 20.84
CA GLU A 228 -7.54 -16.63 21.18
C GLU A 228 -8.71 -17.56 20.85
N GLY A 229 -9.87 -17.01 20.57
CA GLY A 229 -11.12 -17.78 20.46
C GLY A 229 -11.61 -18.28 21.83
N PRO A 230 -12.68 -19.06 21.87
CA PRO A 230 -13.15 -19.66 23.10
C PRO A 230 -12.02 -20.54 23.68
N PRO A 231 -11.83 -20.55 25.01
CA PRO A 231 -10.84 -21.43 25.63
C PRO A 231 -11.10 -22.86 25.19
N PRO A 232 -10.06 -23.65 24.91
CA PRO A 232 -10.24 -25.08 24.60
C PRO A 232 -11.09 -25.66 25.70
N GLU A 233 -12.18 -26.35 25.34
CA GLU A 233 -13.04 -27.02 26.30
C GLU A 233 -12.13 -27.82 27.22
N ALA A 234 -12.26 -27.58 28.52
CA ALA A 234 -11.48 -28.32 29.50
C ALA A 234 -11.69 -29.80 29.26
N ILE A 235 -10.64 -30.48 28.81
CA ILE A 235 -10.67 -31.93 28.61
C ILE A 235 -10.97 -32.51 29.98
N THR A 236 -12.22 -32.90 30.20
CA THR A 236 -12.61 -33.57 31.43
C THR A 236 -11.86 -34.89 31.45
N PRO A 237 -10.98 -35.12 32.40
CA PRO A 237 -10.26 -36.41 32.47
C PRO A 237 -11.30 -37.52 32.58
N VAL A 238 -11.31 -38.42 31.62
CA VAL A 238 -12.11 -39.64 31.66
C VAL A 238 -11.58 -40.43 32.84
N ARG A 239 -12.44 -40.65 33.83
CA ARG A 239 -12.16 -41.49 35.00
C ARG A 239 -12.19 -42.98 34.65
#